data_55ffdd3f71a537b31298b8e229f0e70b
#
_entry.id   55ffdd3f71a537b31298b8e229f0e70b
#
_cell.length_a   1.000
_cell.length_b   1.000
_cell.length_c   1.000
_cell.angle_alpha   90.00
_cell.angle_beta   90.00
_cell.angle_gamma   90.00
#
_symmetry.space_group_name_H-M   'P 1'
#
loop_
_entity.id
_entity.type
_entity.pdbx_description
1 polymer ?
#
loop_
_entity_poly.entity_id
_entity_poly.type
_entity_poly.pdbx_seq_one_letter_code
_entity_poly.pdbx_strand_id
1 'polypeptide(L)'
;MNSYSVAERINSDVNASVKYKTDLEQYSTPDYWVEANTFGDCEDYALRKRELLLNTGFARKDLHLACCWDETNTYHCILLCNTSKGWFVLDNRYTWPMTPKSLPYRWDKALDEVDGKWYALSF
;
A
#
# COMPACT_ATOMS: atom_id res chain seq x y z
N MET A 1 -7.61 15.15 -12.75
CA MET A 1 -7.73 15.08 -11.28
C MET A 1 -7.73 13.62 -10.83
N ASN A 2 -7.03 13.33 -9.73
CA ASN A 2 -6.91 11.98 -9.21
C ASN A 2 -8.22 11.50 -8.58
N SER A 3 -8.93 10.61 -9.22
CA SER A 3 -10.26 10.17 -8.78
C SER A 3 -10.18 9.25 -7.55
N TYR A 4 -10.88 9.61 -6.48
CA TYR A 4 -11.03 8.75 -5.30
C TYR A 4 -11.65 7.40 -5.67
N SER A 5 -12.68 7.41 -6.52
CA SER A 5 -13.37 6.17 -6.95
C SER A 5 -12.43 5.21 -7.66
N VAL A 6 -11.51 5.75 -8.46
CA VAL A 6 -10.50 4.92 -9.15
C VAL A 6 -9.53 4.32 -8.13
N ALA A 7 -9.07 5.13 -7.17
CA ALA A 7 -8.17 4.64 -6.12
C ALA A 7 -8.85 3.55 -5.28
N GLU A 8 -10.09 3.75 -4.91
CA GLU A 8 -10.88 2.78 -4.14
C GLU A 8 -11.00 1.45 -4.89
N ARG A 9 -11.33 1.52 -6.17
CA ARG A 9 -11.49 0.35 -7.02
C ARG A 9 -10.17 -0.42 -7.17
N ILE A 10 -9.09 0.29 -7.46
CA ILE A 10 -7.78 -0.34 -7.62
C ILE A 10 -7.32 -0.98 -6.33
N ASN A 11 -7.53 -0.32 -5.19
CA ASN A 11 -7.19 -0.89 -3.89
C ASN A 11 -7.90 -2.22 -3.67
N SER A 12 -9.20 -2.26 -3.89
CA SER A 12 -10.02 -3.45 -3.72
C SER A 12 -9.61 -4.57 -4.70
N ASP A 13 -9.45 -4.22 -5.98
CA ASP A 13 -9.13 -5.20 -7.02
C ASP A 13 -7.75 -5.83 -6.80
N VAL A 14 -6.75 -5.03 -6.46
CA VAL A 14 -5.40 -5.55 -6.22
C VAL A 14 -5.39 -6.41 -4.96
N ASN A 15 -6.04 -5.96 -3.89
CA ASN A 15 -6.10 -6.74 -2.66
C ASN A 15 -6.69 -8.13 -2.89
N ALA A 16 -7.78 -8.21 -3.65
CA ALA A 16 -8.40 -9.49 -3.98
C ALA A 16 -7.52 -10.36 -4.88
N SER A 17 -6.92 -9.75 -5.90
CA SER A 17 -6.09 -10.45 -6.88
C SER A 17 -4.81 -11.03 -6.30
N VAL A 18 -4.07 -10.21 -5.54
CA VAL A 18 -2.79 -10.64 -4.95
C VAL A 18 -3.04 -11.67 -3.85
N LYS A 19 -4.08 -11.48 -3.06
CA LYS A 19 -4.44 -12.44 -2.02
C LYS A 19 -4.75 -13.81 -2.60
N TYR A 20 -5.48 -13.85 -3.70
CA TYR A 20 -5.79 -15.12 -4.38
C TYR A 20 -4.50 -15.81 -4.84
N LYS A 21 -3.58 -15.08 -5.42
CA LYS A 21 -2.28 -15.61 -5.87
C LYS A 21 -1.48 -16.16 -4.69
N THR A 22 -1.46 -15.45 -3.58
CA THR A 22 -0.75 -15.88 -2.37
C THR A 22 -1.35 -17.16 -1.82
N ASP A 23 -2.68 -17.30 -1.82
CA ASP A 23 -3.35 -18.50 -1.36
C ASP A 23 -2.94 -19.72 -2.22
N LEU A 24 -2.84 -19.53 -3.54
CA LEU A 24 -2.37 -20.60 -4.42
C LEU A 24 -0.93 -21.00 -4.11
N GLU A 25 -0.07 -20.04 -3.82
CA GLU A 25 1.32 -20.30 -3.48
C GLU A 25 1.44 -21.03 -2.15
N GLN A 26 0.58 -20.78 -1.20
CA GLN A 26 0.58 -21.42 0.11
C GLN A 26 0.45 -22.94 0.03
N TYR A 27 -0.27 -23.45 -0.94
CA TYR A 27 -0.44 -24.88 -1.13
C TYR A 27 0.82 -25.60 -1.59
N SER A 28 1.77 -24.85 -2.13
CA SER A 28 3.01 -25.42 -2.64
C SER A 28 4.24 -24.94 -1.87
N THR A 29 4.06 -24.08 -0.86
CA THR A 29 5.15 -23.42 -0.15
C THR A 29 5.05 -23.66 1.36
N PRO A 30 6.17 -23.94 2.03
CA PRO A 30 6.16 -24.11 3.49
C PRO A 30 5.74 -22.85 4.23
N ASP A 31 5.12 -23.01 5.39
CA ASP A 31 4.60 -21.90 6.19
C ASP A 31 5.66 -20.85 6.55
N TYR A 32 6.89 -21.28 6.83
CA TYR A 32 7.96 -20.35 7.18
C TYR A 32 8.24 -19.35 6.06
N TRP A 33 8.00 -19.73 4.82
CA TRP A 33 8.20 -18.86 3.66
C TRP A 33 7.23 -17.69 3.68
N VAL A 34 5.97 -17.98 3.99
CA VAL A 34 4.92 -16.95 4.09
C VAL A 34 5.26 -15.94 5.19
N GLU A 35 5.67 -16.44 6.35
CA GLU A 35 6.03 -15.61 7.48
C GLU A 35 7.24 -14.72 7.18
N ALA A 36 8.26 -15.28 6.54
CA ALA A 36 9.48 -14.56 6.21
C ALA A 36 9.26 -13.43 5.21
N ASN A 37 8.18 -13.48 4.42
CA ASN A 37 7.92 -12.54 3.35
C ASN A 37 6.76 -11.58 3.62
N THR A 38 6.33 -11.43 4.86
CA THR A 38 5.22 -10.57 5.22
C THR A 38 5.42 -9.14 4.73
N PHE A 39 6.62 -8.56 4.94
CA PHE A 39 6.93 -7.20 4.49
C PHE A 39 6.99 -7.14 2.96
N GLY A 40 7.62 -8.12 2.32
CA GLY A 40 7.69 -8.19 0.86
C GLY A 40 6.32 -8.26 0.23
N ASP A 41 5.40 -9.01 0.83
CA ASP A 41 4.03 -9.12 0.34
C ASP A 41 3.31 -7.77 0.37
N CYS A 42 3.39 -7.02 1.46
CA CYS A 42 2.72 -5.72 1.55
C CYS A 42 3.35 -4.70 0.59
N GLU A 43 4.65 -4.76 0.37
CA GLU A 43 5.32 -3.92 -0.62
C GLU A 43 4.84 -4.25 -2.04
N ASP A 44 4.67 -5.52 -2.36
CA ASP A 44 4.17 -5.95 -3.67
C ASP A 44 2.76 -5.41 -3.94
N TYR A 45 1.86 -5.45 -2.95
CA TYR A 45 0.55 -4.84 -3.05
C TYR A 45 0.66 -3.34 -3.37
N ALA A 46 1.49 -2.64 -2.62
CA ALA A 46 1.66 -1.20 -2.77
C ALA A 46 2.23 -0.83 -4.14
N LEU A 47 3.25 -1.56 -4.61
CA LEU A 47 3.87 -1.34 -5.91
C LEU A 47 2.89 -1.60 -7.06
N ARG A 48 2.09 -2.65 -6.95
CA ARG A 48 1.10 -2.96 -7.98
C ARG A 48 0.03 -1.88 -8.07
N LYS A 49 -0.45 -1.41 -6.94
CA LYS A 49 -1.44 -0.32 -6.91
C LYS A 49 -0.86 0.95 -7.52
N ARG A 50 0.39 1.29 -7.18
CA ARG A 50 1.06 2.46 -7.73
C ARG A 50 1.13 2.38 -9.25
N GLU A 51 1.56 1.25 -9.80
CA GLU A 51 1.66 1.05 -11.23
C GLU A 51 0.31 1.26 -11.93
N LEU A 52 -0.75 0.65 -11.41
CA LEU A 52 -2.08 0.77 -11.99
C LEU A 52 -2.61 2.20 -11.91
N LEU A 53 -2.36 2.90 -10.81
CA LEU A 53 -2.78 4.28 -10.66
C LEU A 53 -2.05 5.21 -11.62
N LEU A 54 -0.75 5.01 -11.80
CA LEU A 54 0.02 5.76 -12.80
C LEU A 54 -0.56 5.55 -14.20
N ASN A 55 -0.95 4.33 -14.51
CA ASN A 55 -1.53 4.00 -15.81
C ASN A 55 -2.91 4.64 -16.03
N THR A 56 -3.61 5.01 -14.97
CA THR A 56 -4.90 5.71 -15.07
C THR A 56 -4.75 7.23 -15.09
N GLY A 57 -3.52 7.74 -15.02
CA GLY A 57 -3.26 9.17 -15.11
C GLY A 57 -2.94 9.86 -13.79
N PHE A 58 -2.80 9.14 -12.68
CA PHE A 58 -2.35 9.75 -11.43
C PHE A 58 -0.92 10.26 -11.58
N ALA A 59 -0.65 11.44 -11.00
CA ALA A 59 0.70 11.99 -11.01
C ALA A 59 1.59 11.27 -10.00
N ARG A 60 2.87 11.08 -10.34
CA ARG A 60 3.84 10.43 -9.42
C ARG A 60 3.94 11.14 -8.08
N LYS A 61 3.87 12.46 -8.08
CA LYS A 61 3.96 13.28 -6.86
C LYS A 61 2.82 13.01 -5.87
N ASP A 62 1.75 12.39 -6.34
CA ASP A 62 0.58 12.08 -5.53
C ASP A 62 0.54 10.63 -5.05
N LEU A 63 1.63 9.88 -5.26
CA LEU A 63 1.74 8.48 -4.89
C LEU A 63 3.06 8.26 -4.15
N HIS A 64 3.00 7.79 -2.90
CA HIS A 64 4.20 7.53 -2.12
C HIS A 64 4.12 6.17 -1.44
N LEU A 65 5.15 5.36 -1.63
CA LEU A 65 5.33 4.20 -0.77
C LEU A 65 5.64 4.71 0.64
N ALA A 66 5.01 4.15 1.64
CA ALA A 66 5.23 4.55 3.02
C ALA A 66 5.40 3.34 3.91
N CYS A 67 6.29 3.46 4.88
CA CYS A 67 6.58 2.41 5.84
C CYS A 67 6.13 2.84 7.23
N CYS A 68 5.67 1.87 8.01
CA CYS A 68 5.15 2.10 9.35
C CYS A 68 5.25 0.82 10.18
N TRP A 69 4.99 0.94 11.48
CA TRP A 69 4.76 -0.22 12.35
C TRP A 69 3.29 -0.30 12.65
N ASP A 70 2.70 -1.47 12.48
CA ASP A 70 1.28 -1.66 12.78
C ASP A 70 1.05 -1.84 14.29
N GLU A 71 -0.19 -2.08 14.69
CA GLU A 71 -0.57 -2.24 16.09
C GLU A 71 0.07 -3.46 16.78
N THR A 72 0.58 -4.40 16.00
CA THR A 72 1.31 -5.56 16.51
C THR A 72 2.82 -5.33 16.52
N ASN A 73 3.24 -4.11 16.20
CA ASN A 73 4.65 -3.73 16.08
C ASN A 73 5.37 -4.43 14.92
N THR A 74 4.63 -4.83 13.89
CA THR A 74 5.17 -5.43 12.68
C THR A 74 5.41 -4.31 11.66
N TYR A 75 6.57 -4.34 11.01
CA TYR A 75 6.91 -3.36 9.98
C TYR A 75 6.08 -3.63 8.73
N HIS A 76 5.46 -2.58 8.20
CA HIS A 76 4.44 -2.69 7.16
C HIS A 76 4.64 -1.61 6.10
N CYS A 77 4.31 -1.92 4.85
CA CYS A 77 4.40 -0.99 3.73
C CYS A 77 3.03 -0.81 3.09
N ILE A 78 2.71 0.44 2.78
CA ILE A 78 1.44 0.81 2.14
C ILE A 78 1.70 1.86 1.07
N LEU A 79 0.66 2.20 0.32
CA LEU A 79 0.71 3.30 -0.65
C LEU A 79 -0.12 4.47 -0.12
N LEU A 80 0.51 5.65 -0.04
CA LEU A 80 -0.19 6.91 0.20
C LEU A 80 -0.62 7.46 -1.15
N CYS A 81 -1.87 7.87 -1.25
CA CYS A 81 -2.44 8.34 -2.50
C CYS A 81 -3.23 9.64 -2.27
N ASN A 82 -2.86 10.68 -3.00
CA ASN A 82 -3.59 11.96 -2.97
C ASN A 82 -4.70 11.91 -3.99
N THR A 83 -5.93 11.93 -3.52
CA THR A 83 -7.13 11.81 -4.35
C THR A 83 -7.94 13.10 -4.34
N SER A 84 -9.02 13.11 -5.10
CA SER A 84 -9.99 14.23 -5.11
C SER A 84 -10.60 14.50 -3.74
N LYS A 85 -10.52 13.54 -2.81
CA LYS A 85 -11.00 13.67 -1.43
C LYS A 85 -9.88 13.86 -0.42
N GLY A 86 -8.62 13.98 -0.87
CA GLY A 86 -7.45 14.14 -0.02
C GLY A 86 -6.56 12.91 0.01
N TRP A 87 -5.66 12.87 0.99
CA TRP A 87 -4.71 11.78 1.14
C TRP A 87 -5.35 10.57 1.82
N PHE A 88 -5.14 9.40 1.20
CA PHE A 88 -5.64 8.14 1.73
C PHE A 88 -4.55 7.08 1.70
N VAL A 89 -4.67 6.11 2.60
CA VAL A 89 -3.81 4.94 2.66
C VAL A 89 -4.49 3.81 1.90
N LEU A 90 -3.79 3.26 0.94
CA LEU A 90 -4.21 2.07 0.21
C LEU A 90 -3.43 0.88 0.78
N ASP A 91 -4.10 0.07 1.59
CA ASP A 91 -3.49 -0.96 2.41
C ASP A 91 -4.07 -2.34 2.04
N ASN A 92 -3.20 -3.33 1.98
CA ASN A 92 -3.65 -4.70 1.73
C ASN A 92 -4.48 -5.29 2.88
N ARG A 93 -4.46 -4.66 4.05
CA ARG A 93 -5.26 -5.08 5.21
C ARG A 93 -6.70 -4.58 5.19
N TYR A 94 -7.01 -3.59 4.33
CA TYR A 94 -8.33 -2.95 4.29
C TYR A 94 -8.86 -2.86 2.86
N THR A 95 -10.13 -3.20 2.71
CA THR A 95 -10.80 -3.11 1.40
C THR A 95 -11.00 -1.66 0.96
N TRP A 96 -11.21 -0.75 1.94
CA TRP A 96 -11.48 0.65 1.70
C TRP A 96 -10.22 1.49 1.87
N PRO A 97 -10.05 2.59 1.10
CA PRO A 97 -9.02 3.57 1.43
C PRO A 97 -9.28 4.13 2.82
N MET A 98 -8.22 4.27 3.61
CA MET A 98 -8.30 4.74 4.99
C MET A 98 -7.56 6.05 5.13
N THR A 99 -8.08 6.96 5.96
CA THR A 99 -7.32 8.17 6.27
C THR A 99 -6.12 7.79 7.16
N PRO A 100 -4.96 8.45 6.99
CA PRO A 100 -3.77 8.08 7.77
C PRO A 100 -3.99 8.14 9.28
N LYS A 101 -4.76 9.12 9.74
CA LYS A 101 -5.01 9.32 11.18
C LYS A 101 -5.96 8.29 11.79
N SER A 102 -6.74 7.60 10.96
CA SER A 102 -7.69 6.59 11.46
C SER A 102 -7.03 5.23 11.72
N LEU A 103 -5.79 5.06 11.27
CA LEU A 103 -5.07 3.80 11.39
C LEU A 103 -4.23 3.76 12.67
N PRO A 104 -4.15 2.61 13.34
CA PRO A 104 -3.34 2.45 14.55
C PRO A 104 -1.86 2.24 14.22
N TYR A 105 -1.33 2.99 13.27
CA TYR A 105 0.03 2.84 12.78
C TYR A 105 0.95 3.90 13.35
N ARG A 106 2.19 3.48 13.59
CA ARG A 106 3.29 4.40 13.92
C ARG A 106 4.09 4.61 12.65
N TRP A 107 4.00 5.79 12.09
CA TRP A 107 4.60 6.11 10.80
C TRP A 107 6.12 6.25 10.91
N ASP A 108 6.83 5.79 9.90
CA ASP A 108 8.29 5.84 9.83
C ASP A 108 8.75 6.79 8.71
N LYS A 109 8.56 6.39 7.46
CA LYS A 109 9.09 7.16 6.33
C LYS A 109 8.25 6.93 5.07
N ALA A 110 8.40 7.86 4.12
CA ALA A 110 7.77 7.75 2.81
C ALA A 110 8.80 8.02 1.73
N LEU A 111 8.65 7.34 0.59
CA LEU A 111 9.51 7.52 -0.57
C LEU A 111 8.95 8.62 -1.46
N ASP A 112 9.79 9.62 -1.76
CA ASP A 112 9.45 10.63 -2.76
C ASP A 112 9.83 10.06 -4.13
N GLU A 113 8.84 9.86 -4.98
CA GLU A 113 9.03 9.25 -6.29
C GLU A 113 9.75 10.18 -7.28
N VAL A 114 9.77 11.49 -6.99
CA VAL A 114 10.42 12.45 -7.88
C VAL A 114 11.94 12.48 -7.67
N ASP A 115 12.38 12.51 -6.40
CA ASP A 115 13.82 12.55 -6.11
C ASP A 115 14.40 11.20 -5.68
N GLY A 116 13.57 10.18 -5.46
CA GLY A 116 13.99 8.85 -5.10
C GLY A 116 14.52 8.73 -3.67
N LYS A 117 14.22 9.69 -2.82
CA LYS A 117 14.71 9.72 -1.44
C LYS A 117 13.60 9.43 -0.44
N TRP A 118 13.99 8.88 0.70
CA TRP A 118 13.08 8.61 1.82
C TRP A 118 13.08 9.77 2.80
N TYR A 119 11.89 10.15 3.24
CA TYR A 119 11.70 11.25 4.20
C TYR A 119 10.90 10.76 5.39
N ALA A 120 11.24 11.26 6.59
CA ALA A 120 10.48 10.96 7.80
C ALA A 120 9.02 11.35 7.62
N LEU A 121 8.11 10.52 8.11
CA LEU A 121 6.67 10.69 7.93
C LEU A 121 5.95 10.70 9.25
N SER A 122 5.05 11.67 9.43
CA SER A 122 4.16 11.74 10.60
C SER A 122 2.85 12.41 10.21
N PHE A 123 1.81 12.06 10.93
CA PHE A 123 0.49 12.64 10.72
C PHE A 123 -0.09 13.20 12.02
#